data_799ebb7103a6fbdfde603f7ba1a71149
#
_entry.id   799ebb7103a6fbdfde603f7ba1a71149
#
_cell.length_a   1.000
_cell.length_b   1.000
_cell.length_c   1.000
_cell.angle_alpha   90.00
_cell.angle_beta   90.00
_cell.angle_gamma   90.00
#
_symmetry.space_group_name_H-M   'P 1'
#
loop_
_entity.id
_entity.type
_entity.pdbx_description
1 polymer ?
#
loop_
_entity_poly.entity_id
_entity_poly.type
_entity_poly.pdbx_seq_one_letter_code
_entity_poly.pdbx_strand_id
1 'polypeptide(L)'
;MEIKNYSVTFDSRQLSTNLDISFSSKKMNIIMGANGAGKSTLLDFIAGVGPDGAVGQKVGIPPYNKIAYQLQQVHFFPTLTVAQTIDFYSQLTNQPNSKTYENAKSLRNNLLSPIWHTKMGQLSGGERQIVLTYGQCLLDKEVYIFDEPTSGVDEKNAPVVLSMINDLIVNDHKIVIMTSHHSNQLKQFDLNLIAL
;
A
#
# COMPACT_ATOMS: atom_id res chain seq x y z
N MET A 1 -2.10 -14.39 9.07
CA MET A 1 -2.00 -13.15 9.85
C MET A 1 -3.41 -12.73 10.23
N GLU A 2 -3.66 -12.38 11.49
CA GLU A 2 -5.01 -12.10 11.99
C GLU A 2 -5.02 -10.96 13.00
N ILE A 3 -6.17 -10.31 13.12
CA ILE A 3 -6.51 -9.42 14.24
C ILE A 3 -7.75 -10.00 14.90
N LYS A 4 -7.74 -10.12 16.23
CA LYS A 4 -8.88 -10.61 17.01
C LYS A 4 -9.42 -9.51 17.90
N ASN A 5 -10.74 -9.48 18.04
CA ASN A 5 -11.46 -8.54 18.91
C ASN A 5 -11.10 -7.07 18.59
N TYR A 6 -10.92 -6.72 17.31
CA TYR A 6 -10.63 -5.35 16.93
C TYR A 6 -11.81 -4.43 17.24
N SER A 7 -11.51 -3.39 18.00
CA SER A 7 -12.48 -2.33 18.31
C SER A 7 -11.78 -0.99 18.19
N VAL A 8 -12.49 0.00 17.69
CA VAL A 8 -11.97 1.37 17.58
C VAL A 8 -13.06 2.38 17.90
N THR A 9 -12.69 3.36 18.73
CA THR A 9 -13.52 4.51 19.09
C THR A 9 -12.77 5.79 18.73
N PHE A 10 -13.43 6.71 18.06
CA PHE A 10 -12.90 8.02 17.70
C PHE A 10 -13.87 9.10 18.14
N ASP A 11 -13.42 10.07 18.96
CA ASP A 11 -14.24 11.16 19.49
C ASP A 11 -15.60 10.70 20.04
N SER A 12 -15.61 9.66 20.89
CA SER A 12 -16.80 9.04 21.48
C SER A 12 -17.72 8.30 20.49
N ARG A 13 -17.36 8.25 19.19
CA ARG A 13 -18.06 7.46 18.18
C ARG A 13 -17.38 6.10 18.03
N GLN A 14 -18.12 5.02 18.26
CA GLN A 14 -17.66 3.67 18.00
C GLN A 14 -17.73 3.39 16.50
N LEU A 15 -16.58 3.11 15.87
CA LEU A 15 -16.47 2.81 14.44
C LEU A 15 -16.53 1.30 14.19
N SER A 16 -15.92 0.51 15.07
CA SER A 16 -15.91 -0.96 14.98
C SER A 16 -15.91 -1.60 16.36
N THR A 17 -16.51 -2.78 16.48
CA THR A 17 -16.65 -3.52 17.74
C THR A 17 -16.41 -5.00 17.51
N ASN A 18 -15.43 -5.57 18.23
CA ASN A 18 -15.15 -7.01 18.30
C ASN A 18 -15.04 -7.69 16.91
N LEU A 19 -14.36 -7.06 15.96
CA LEU A 19 -14.14 -7.64 14.65
C LEU A 19 -12.95 -8.60 14.68
N ASP A 20 -13.15 -9.77 14.10
CA ASP A 20 -12.07 -10.71 13.77
C ASP A 20 -11.75 -10.61 12.29
N ILE A 21 -10.49 -10.35 11.99
CA ILE A 21 -10.02 -10.07 10.62
C ILE A 21 -8.88 -11.03 10.31
N SER A 22 -9.01 -11.75 9.19
CA SER A 22 -7.96 -12.65 8.69
C SER A 22 -7.40 -12.14 7.35
N PHE A 23 -6.07 -12.11 7.26
CA PHE A 23 -5.36 -11.69 6.05
C PHE A 23 -4.74 -12.89 5.34
N SER A 24 -5.00 -12.98 4.05
CA SER A 24 -4.45 -14.02 3.17
C SER A 24 -3.04 -13.64 2.70
N SER A 25 -2.12 -14.59 2.66
CA SER A 25 -0.81 -14.46 2.00
C SER A 25 -0.83 -14.85 0.52
N LYS A 26 -2.00 -15.26 -0.02
CA LYS A 26 -2.15 -15.69 -1.42
C LYS A 26 -3.08 -14.77 -2.22
N LYS A 27 -3.77 -13.86 -1.54
CA LYS A 27 -4.77 -12.97 -2.14
C LYS A 27 -4.48 -11.53 -1.77
N MET A 28 -4.90 -10.62 -2.61
CA MET A 28 -4.88 -9.19 -2.29
C MET A 28 -5.96 -8.90 -1.24
N ASN A 29 -5.57 -8.45 -0.05
CA ASN A 29 -6.51 -8.13 1.02
C ASN A 29 -7.04 -6.71 0.84
N ILE A 30 -8.33 -6.58 0.59
CA ILE A 30 -8.98 -5.30 0.32
C ILE A 30 -9.90 -4.94 1.47
N ILE A 31 -9.60 -3.84 2.15
CA ILE A 31 -10.45 -3.29 3.20
C ILE A 31 -11.51 -2.41 2.54
N MET A 32 -12.76 -2.77 2.72
CA MET A 32 -13.91 -2.09 2.16
C MET A 32 -14.74 -1.44 3.28
N GLY A 33 -15.37 -0.33 2.96
CA GLY A 33 -16.25 0.40 3.88
C GLY A 33 -16.51 1.82 3.38
N ALA A 34 -17.52 2.46 3.92
CA ALA A 34 -17.84 3.85 3.62
C ALA A 34 -16.72 4.80 4.05
N ASN A 35 -16.74 6.05 3.56
CA ASN A 35 -15.84 7.07 4.07
C ASN A 35 -16.11 7.30 5.56
N GLY A 36 -15.03 7.36 6.35
CA GLY A 36 -15.14 7.47 7.81
C GLY A 36 -15.45 6.15 8.55
N ALA A 37 -15.49 4.99 7.87
CA ALA A 37 -15.68 3.68 8.51
C ALA A 37 -14.47 3.21 9.33
N GLY A 38 -13.33 3.92 9.30
CA GLY A 38 -12.13 3.55 10.06
C GLY A 38 -11.12 2.73 9.26
N LYS A 39 -11.19 2.73 7.92
CA LYS A 39 -10.24 1.98 7.07
C LYS A 39 -8.78 2.36 7.34
N SER A 40 -8.44 3.65 7.25
CA SER A 40 -7.09 4.14 7.53
C SER A 40 -6.68 3.88 8.98
N THR A 41 -7.61 4.02 9.94
CA THR A 41 -7.38 3.69 11.35
C THR A 41 -7.01 2.21 11.55
N LEU A 42 -7.67 1.30 10.82
CA LEU A 42 -7.31 -0.12 10.83
C LEU A 42 -5.92 -0.35 10.21
N LEU A 43 -5.59 0.32 9.10
CA LEU A 43 -4.26 0.25 8.50
C LEU A 43 -3.18 0.76 9.47
N ASP A 44 -3.42 1.90 10.12
CA ASP A 44 -2.54 2.46 11.15
C ASP A 44 -2.35 1.48 12.33
N PHE A 45 -3.45 0.88 12.79
CA PHE A 45 -3.39 -0.15 13.84
C PHE A 45 -2.52 -1.33 13.42
N ILE A 46 -2.69 -1.86 12.20
CA ILE A 46 -1.86 -2.96 11.67
C ILE A 46 -0.39 -2.55 11.65
N ALA A 47 -0.09 -1.37 11.13
CA ALA A 47 1.26 -0.84 11.02
C ALA A 47 1.92 -0.53 12.38
N GLY A 48 1.13 -0.43 13.46
CA GLY A 48 1.63 -0.09 14.79
C GLY A 48 1.90 1.40 14.99
N VAL A 49 1.27 2.26 14.20
CA VAL A 49 1.37 3.74 14.26
C VAL A 49 0.00 4.39 14.54
N GLY A 50 -0.99 3.59 14.90
CA GLY A 50 -2.36 4.03 15.06
C GLY A 50 -2.64 4.83 16.34
N PRO A 51 -3.82 5.46 16.40
CA PRO A 51 -4.25 6.23 17.57
C PRO A 51 -4.53 5.31 18.77
N ASP A 52 -4.48 5.88 19.97
CA ASP A 52 -4.70 5.19 21.25
C ASP A 52 -6.09 4.55 21.40
N GLY A 53 -7.07 4.96 20.58
CA GLY A 53 -8.45 4.45 20.63
C GLY A 53 -8.68 3.12 19.88
N ALA A 54 -7.68 2.56 19.22
CA ALA A 54 -7.78 1.29 18.53
C ALA A 54 -7.20 0.16 19.39
N VAL A 55 -7.99 -0.88 19.64
CA VAL A 55 -7.60 -2.03 20.47
C VAL A 55 -7.89 -3.35 19.74
N GLY A 56 -7.13 -4.41 20.09
CA GLY A 56 -7.28 -5.73 19.51
C GLY A 56 -6.02 -6.56 19.69
N GLN A 57 -6.14 -7.87 19.48
CA GLN A 57 -5.00 -8.78 19.54
C GLN A 57 -4.45 -9.03 18.14
N LYS A 58 -3.18 -8.68 17.91
CA LYS A 58 -2.44 -8.95 16.67
C LYS A 58 -1.82 -10.33 16.72
N VAL A 59 -2.15 -11.21 15.76
CA VAL A 59 -1.62 -12.57 15.65
C VAL A 59 -0.87 -12.72 14.34
N GLY A 60 0.44 -13.01 14.44
CA GLY A 60 1.30 -13.18 13.28
C GLY A 60 1.56 -11.89 12.48
N ILE A 61 1.27 -10.72 13.04
CA ILE A 61 1.64 -9.42 12.45
C ILE A 61 3.11 -9.15 12.82
N PRO A 62 3.99 -8.90 11.83
CA PRO A 62 5.38 -8.62 12.10
C PRO A 62 5.58 -7.25 12.73
N PRO A 63 6.75 -6.97 13.34
CA PRO A 63 7.06 -5.65 13.87
C PRO A 63 7.10 -4.59 12.74
N TYR A 64 6.90 -3.31 13.10
CA TYR A 64 6.72 -2.21 12.14
C TYR A 64 7.88 -2.09 11.13
N ASN A 65 9.12 -2.39 11.51
CA ASN A 65 10.28 -2.33 10.61
C ASN A 65 10.25 -3.39 9.49
N LYS A 66 9.35 -4.37 9.58
CA LYS A 66 9.05 -5.38 8.55
C LYS A 66 7.81 -5.05 7.73
N ILE A 67 7.22 -3.88 7.94
CA ILE A 67 6.03 -3.40 7.26
C ILE A 67 6.42 -2.22 6.38
N ALA A 68 5.99 -2.21 5.11
CA ALA A 68 5.98 -1.04 4.26
C ALA A 68 4.57 -0.44 4.32
N TYR A 69 4.46 0.84 4.65
CA TYR A 69 3.18 1.51 4.73
C TYR A 69 3.16 2.79 3.91
N GLN A 70 2.30 2.83 2.90
CA GLN A 70 2.01 4.02 2.11
C GLN A 70 0.69 4.62 2.56
N LEU A 71 0.75 5.78 3.17
CA LEU A 71 -0.40 6.58 3.57
C LEU A 71 -1.12 7.16 2.33
N GLN A 72 -2.41 7.50 2.46
CA GLN A 72 -3.17 8.20 1.42
C GLN A 72 -2.53 9.56 1.07
N GLN A 73 -2.09 10.31 2.08
CA GLN A 73 -1.32 11.54 1.89
C GLN A 73 0.15 11.27 2.18
N VAL A 74 0.91 11.00 1.14
CA VAL A 74 2.33 10.69 1.28
C VAL A 74 3.15 11.98 1.31
N HIS A 75 3.95 12.13 2.36
CA HIS A 75 5.00 13.15 2.40
C HIS A 75 6.14 12.77 1.44
N PHE A 76 6.61 13.71 0.67
CA PHE A 76 7.69 13.52 -0.30
C PHE A 76 8.60 14.74 -0.33
N PHE A 77 9.79 14.58 -0.88
CA PHE A 77 10.75 15.68 -1.05
C PHE A 77 10.53 16.34 -2.42
N PRO A 78 9.89 17.53 -2.49
CA PRO A 78 9.50 18.14 -3.77
C PRO A 78 10.68 18.53 -4.66
N THR A 79 11.87 18.68 -4.10
CA THR A 79 13.10 19.05 -4.79
C THR A 79 13.85 17.87 -5.41
N LEU A 80 13.61 16.64 -4.94
CA LEU A 80 14.23 15.45 -5.51
C LEU A 80 13.59 15.12 -6.87
N THR A 81 14.40 14.62 -7.79
CA THR A 81 13.89 14.04 -9.04
C THR A 81 13.29 12.65 -8.79
N VAL A 82 12.53 12.13 -9.76
CA VAL A 82 12.04 10.73 -9.71
C VAL A 82 13.22 9.78 -9.54
N ALA A 83 14.30 9.96 -10.31
CA ALA A 83 15.52 9.15 -10.19
C ALA A 83 16.07 9.13 -8.77
N GLN A 84 16.23 10.32 -8.16
CA GLN A 84 16.75 10.44 -6.79
C GLN A 84 15.81 9.83 -5.75
N THR A 85 14.48 9.96 -5.95
CA THR A 85 13.48 9.37 -5.08
C THR A 85 13.54 7.84 -5.14
N ILE A 86 13.66 7.26 -6.34
CA ILE A 86 13.78 5.80 -6.51
C ILE A 86 15.09 5.28 -5.93
N ASP A 87 16.21 6.00 -6.14
CA ASP A 87 17.50 5.67 -5.54
C ASP A 87 17.42 5.67 -4.02
N PHE A 88 16.77 6.67 -3.43
CA PHE A 88 16.52 6.74 -1.98
C PHE A 88 15.79 5.48 -1.46
N TYR A 89 14.68 5.07 -2.11
CA TYR A 89 13.99 3.84 -1.74
C TYR A 89 14.89 2.59 -1.88
N SER A 90 15.69 2.53 -2.93
CA SER A 90 16.62 1.42 -3.16
C SER A 90 17.67 1.30 -2.08
N GLN A 91 18.10 2.43 -1.49
CA GLN A 91 19.08 2.45 -0.38
C GLN A 91 18.47 2.08 0.99
N LEU A 92 17.13 2.15 1.13
CA LEU A 92 16.44 1.72 2.36
C LEU A 92 16.33 0.19 2.50
N THR A 93 16.74 -0.56 1.48
CA THR A 93 16.75 -2.02 1.51
C THR A 93 18.18 -2.55 1.45
N ASN A 94 18.48 -3.60 2.22
CA ASN A 94 19.81 -4.23 2.25
C ASN A 94 20.09 -5.10 1.01
N GLN A 95 19.08 -5.36 0.20
CA GLN A 95 19.22 -6.10 -1.04
C GLN A 95 18.88 -5.15 -2.21
N PRO A 96 19.85 -4.78 -3.06
CA PRO A 96 19.53 -4.12 -4.31
C PRO A 96 18.59 -5.07 -5.06
N ASN A 97 17.43 -4.55 -5.43
CA ASN A 97 16.34 -5.32 -6.00
C ASN A 97 16.75 -5.95 -7.33
N SER A 98 17.36 -7.14 -7.28
CA SER A 98 17.59 -8.01 -8.45
C SER A 98 16.27 -8.59 -8.99
N LYS A 99 15.17 -8.45 -8.24
CA LYS A 99 13.84 -8.97 -8.57
C LYS A 99 12.95 -7.87 -9.15
N THR A 100 13.34 -7.31 -10.27
CA THR A 100 12.43 -6.45 -11.03
C THR A 100 11.49 -7.35 -11.83
N TYR A 101 10.28 -7.58 -11.32
CA TYR A 101 9.24 -8.29 -12.03
C TYR A 101 8.88 -7.58 -13.34
N GLU A 102 8.30 -8.32 -14.30
CA GLU A 102 7.96 -7.78 -15.61
C GLU A 102 7.00 -6.58 -15.52
N ASN A 103 6.02 -6.61 -14.57
CA ASN A 103 5.13 -5.48 -14.36
C ASN A 103 5.87 -4.25 -13.81
N ALA A 104 6.82 -4.42 -12.89
CA ALA A 104 7.65 -3.33 -12.38
C ALA A 104 8.59 -2.76 -13.45
N LYS A 105 9.18 -3.62 -14.30
CA LYS A 105 9.98 -3.19 -15.47
C LYS A 105 9.13 -2.43 -16.47
N SER A 106 7.94 -2.94 -16.79
CA SER A 106 6.99 -2.30 -17.70
C SER A 106 6.59 -0.92 -17.17
N LEU A 107 6.23 -0.81 -15.90
CA LEU A 107 5.90 0.44 -15.25
C LEU A 107 7.08 1.42 -15.31
N ARG A 108 8.29 0.97 -14.94
CA ARG A 108 9.49 1.79 -14.99
C ARG A 108 9.75 2.33 -16.40
N ASN A 109 9.71 1.47 -17.42
CA ASN A 109 10.04 1.84 -18.78
C ASN A 109 8.98 2.76 -19.41
N ASN A 110 7.71 2.49 -19.16
CA ASN A 110 6.61 3.18 -19.84
C ASN A 110 6.12 4.41 -19.08
N LEU A 111 6.16 4.41 -17.75
CA LEU A 111 5.59 5.48 -16.94
C LEU A 111 6.65 6.32 -16.22
N LEU A 112 7.72 5.73 -15.69
CA LEU A 112 8.71 6.46 -14.93
C LEU A 112 9.83 7.03 -15.82
N SER A 113 10.22 6.32 -16.87
CA SER A 113 11.32 6.74 -17.75
C SER A 113 11.11 8.12 -18.38
N PRO A 114 9.89 8.48 -18.88
CA PRO A 114 9.64 9.80 -19.44
C PRO A 114 9.79 10.96 -18.43
N ILE A 115 9.54 10.68 -17.14
CA ILE A 115 9.58 11.69 -16.06
C ILE A 115 10.79 11.52 -15.14
N TRP A 116 11.78 10.70 -15.53
CA TRP A 116 12.90 10.27 -14.68
C TRP A 116 13.70 11.41 -14.07
N HIS A 117 13.87 12.50 -14.82
CA HIS A 117 14.61 13.70 -14.40
C HIS A 117 13.71 14.83 -13.90
N THR A 118 12.38 14.62 -13.87
CA THR A 118 11.42 15.59 -13.37
C THR A 118 11.44 15.60 -11.84
N LYS A 119 11.34 16.79 -11.23
CA LYS A 119 11.25 16.93 -9.77
C LYS A 119 9.87 16.45 -9.27
N MET A 120 9.84 15.80 -8.12
CA MET A 120 8.62 15.30 -7.50
C MET A 120 7.54 16.38 -7.30
N GLY A 121 7.95 17.61 -6.99
CA GLY A 121 7.03 18.75 -6.86
C GLY A 121 6.39 19.25 -8.17
N GLN A 122 6.91 18.84 -9.33
CA GLN A 122 6.42 19.21 -10.66
C GLN A 122 5.48 18.13 -11.26
N LEU A 123 5.42 16.96 -10.63
CA LEU A 123 4.55 15.86 -11.07
C LEU A 123 3.09 16.14 -10.76
N SER A 124 2.19 15.61 -11.60
CA SER A 124 0.78 15.48 -11.24
C SER A 124 0.59 14.60 -10.01
N GLY A 125 -0.60 14.65 -9.39
CA GLY A 125 -0.93 13.80 -8.24
C GLY A 125 -0.79 12.31 -8.57
N GLY A 126 -1.31 11.90 -9.73
CA GLY A 126 -1.26 10.51 -10.18
C GLY A 126 0.16 10.02 -10.51
N GLU A 127 0.97 10.83 -11.22
CA GLU A 127 2.38 10.48 -11.47
C GLU A 127 3.17 10.32 -10.19
N ARG A 128 2.96 11.24 -9.23
CA ARG A 128 3.59 11.16 -7.92
C ARG A 128 3.19 9.90 -7.17
N GLN A 129 1.90 9.55 -7.20
CA GLN A 129 1.38 8.34 -6.59
C GLN A 129 2.05 7.09 -7.17
N ILE A 130 2.19 7.03 -8.51
CA ILE A 130 2.88 5.93 -9.20
C ILE A 130 4.34 5.82 -8.72
N VAL A 131 5.09 6.93 -8.67
CA VAL A 131 6.50 6.94 -8.21
C VAL A 131 6.62 6.42 -6.79
N LEU A 132 5.76 6.89 -5.88
CA LEU A 132 5.80 6.50 -4.46
C LEU A 132 5.39 5.04 -4.25
N THR A 133 4.36 4.57 -4.95
CA THR A 133 3.95 3.16 -4.91
C THR A 133 5.04 2.25 -5.47
N TYR A 134 5.67 2.65 -6.57
CA TYR A 134 6.83 1.92 -7.12
C TYR A 134 7.97 1.84 -6.09
N GLY A 135 8.31 2.96 -5.46
CA GLY A 135 9.34 3.01 -4.41
C GLY A 135 9.02 2.08 -3.23
N GLN A 136 7.77 2.05 -2.77
CA GLN A 136 7.35 1.13 -1.71
C GLN A 136 7.53 -0.34 -2.10
N CYS A 137 7.20 -0.70 -3.34
CA CYS A 137 7.37 -2.07 -3.85
C CYS A 137 8.86 -2.48 -3.99
N LEU A 138 9.80 -1.53 -3.99
CA LEU A 138 11.24 -1.84 -3.99
C LEU A 138 11.75 -2.29 -2.61
N LEU A 139 11.07 -1.96 -1.53
CA LEU A 139 11.49 -2.33 -0.18
C LEU A 139 11.37 -3.85 0.02
N ASP A 140 12.31 -4.46 0.77
CA ASP A 140 12.18 -5.86 1.19
C ASP A 140 11.48 -5.92 2.55
N LYS A 141 10.17 -6.11 2.53
CA LYS A 141 9.31 -6.20 3.70
C LYS A 141 8.48 -7.49 3.69
N GLU A 142 7.88 -7.82 4.83
CA GLU A 142 7.00 -8.98 4.96
C GLU A 142 5.54 -8.63 4.66
N VAL A 143 5.14 -7.41 5.03
CA VAL A 143 3.78 -6.88 4.83
C VAL A 143 3.86 -5.53 4.12
N TYR A 144 2.98 -5.34 3.15
CA TYR A 144 2.82 -4.08 2.43
C TYR A 144 1.41 -3.56 2.63
N ILE A 145 1.31 -2.33 3.07
CA ILE A 145 0.05 -1.64 3.32
C ILE A 145 -0.02 -0.44 2.37
N PHE A 146 -1.11 -0.35 1.62
CA PHE A 146 -1.36 0.77 0.70
C PHE A 146 -2.73 1.39 0.99
N ASP A 147 -2.74 2.65 1.37
CA ASP A 147 -3.99 3.40 1.50
C ASP A 147 -4.28 4.13 0.18
N GLU A 148 -5.21 3.58 -0.61
CA GLU A 148 -5.62 4.06 -1.92
C GLU A 148 -4.47 4.26 -2.94
N PRO A 149 -3.70 3.22 -3.30
CA PRO A 149 -2.49 3.36 -4.12
C PRO A 149 -2.74 3.83 -5.55
N THR A 150 -3.98 3.80 -6.03
CA THR A 150 -4.37 4.28 -7.36
C THR A 150 -5.16 5.58 -7.33
N SER A 151 -5.23 6.26 -6.18
CA SER A 151 -5.91 7.56 -6.06
C SER A 151 -5.24 8.61 -6.98
N GLY A 152 -6.04 9.25 -7.84
CA GLY A 152 -5.55 10.23 -8.80
C GLY A 152 -4.76 9.66 -9.98
N VAL A 153 -4.55 8.35 -10.05
CA VAL A 153 -3.97 7.66 -11.22
C VAL A 153 -5.06 7.47 -12.27
N ASP A 154 -4.73 7.75 -13.54
CA ASP A 154 -5.69 7.56 -14.63
C ASP A 154 -6.08 6.10 -14.83
N GLU A 155 -7.27 5.87 -15.44
CA GLU A 155 -7.83 4.53 -15.61
C GLU A 155 -6.95 3.58 -16.44
N LYS A 156 -6.11 4.11 -17.34
CA LYS A 156 -5.20 3.32 -18.17
C LYS A 156 -4.02 2.79 -17.35
N ASN A 157 -3.49 3.59 -16.43
CA ASN A 157 -2.28 3.29 -15.68
C ASN A 157 -2.56 2.57 -14.35
N ALA A 158 -3.75 2.74 -13.77
CA ALA A 158 -4.11 2.09 -12.51
C ALA A 158 -3.98 0.56 -12.54
N PRO A 159 -4.38 -0.18 -13.61
CA PRO A 159 -4.18 -1.63 -13.68
C PRO A 159 -2.71 -2.04 -13.67
N VAL A 160 -1.81 -1.23 -14.25
CA VAL A 160 -0.35 -1.51 -14.25
C VAL A 160 0.20 -1.41 -12.84
N VAL A 161 -0.22 -0.39 -12.08
CA VAL A 161 0.16 -0.22 -10.67
C VAL A 161 -0.33 -1.39 -9.82
N LEU A 162 -1.59 -1.79 -9.99
CA LEU A 162 -2.17 -2.92 -9.26
C LEU A 162 -1.50 -4.26 -9.61
N SER A 163 -1.13 -4.47 -10.87
CA SER A 163 -0.40 -5.66 -11.30
C SER A 163 0.98 -5.73 -10.66
N MET A 164 1.70 -4.60 -10.58
CA MET A 164 2.98 -4.52 -9.87
C MET A 164 2.83 -4.84 -8.37
N ILE A 165 1.78 -4.32 -7.72
CA ILE A 165 1.50 -4.65 -6.31
C ILE A 165 1.19 -6.15 -6.16
N ASN A 166 0.44 -6.74 -7.11
CA ASN A 166 0.11 -8.16 -7.11
C ASN A 166 1.34 -9.06 -7.26
N ASP A 167 2.39 -8.61 -7.96
CA ASP A 167 3.66 -9.33 -8.07
C ASP A 167 4.29 -9.64 -6.70
N LEU A 168 4.10 -8.76 -5.71
CA LEU A 168 4.56 -8.99 -4.33
C LEU A 168 3.91 -10.26 -3.72
N ILE A 169 2.66 -10.55 -4.08
CA ILE A 169 1.93 -11.73 -3.59
C ILE A 169 2.36 -12.97 -4.35
N VAL A 170 2.31 -12.89 -5.68
CA VAL A 170 2.49 -14.06 -6.57
C VAL A 170 3.94 -14.56 -6.57
N ASN A 171 4.90 -13.63 -6.62
CA ASN A 171 6.29 -13.95 -6.80
C ASN A 171 7.09 -14.00 -5.48
N ASP A 172 6.73 -13.15 -4.50
CA ASP A 172 7.48 -13.03 -3.24
C ASP A 172 6.71 -13.57 -2.02
N HIS A 173 5.47 -14.01 -2.22
CA HIS A 173 4.60 -14.52 -1.13
C HIS A 173 4.42 -13.53 0.02
N LYS A 174 4.45 -12.23 -0.30
CA LYS A 174 4.26 -11.15 0.68
C LYS A 174 2.76 -10.98 0.98
N ILE A 175 2.47 -10.43 2.15
CA ILE A 175 1.09 -10.04 2.50
C ILE A 175 0.86 -8.61 2.02
N VAL A 176 -0.15 -8.42 1.19
CA VAL A 176 -0.58 -7.10 0.72
C VAL A 176 -1.94 -6.78 1.29
N ILE A 177 -2.06 -5.60 1.89
CA ILE A 177 -3.31 -5.07 2.44
C ILE A 177 -3.50 -3.68 1.84
N MET A 178 -4.69 -3.40 1.31
CA MET A 178 -4.94 -2.09 0.73
C MET A 178 -6.41 -1.66 0.87
N THR A 179 -6.63 -0.37 0.79
CA THR A 179 -7.95 0.22 0.56
C THR A 179 -8.12 0.56 -0.92
N SER A 180 -9.33 0.50 -1.42
CA SER A 180 -9.65 0.97 -2.78
C SER A 180 -11.12 1.35 -2.89
N HIS A 181 -11.40 2.42 -3.63
CA HIS A 181 -12.76 2.81 -4.04
C HIS A 181 -13.13 2.30 -5.44
N HIS A 182 -12.17 1.75 -6.20
CA HIS A 182 -12.34 1.33 -7.59
C HIS A 182 -12.48 -0.20 -7.74
N SER A 183 -13.60 -0.76 -7.28
CA SER A 183 -13.86 -2.21 -7.32
C SER A 183 -13.73 -2.84 -8.70
N ASN A 184 -14.02 -2.10 -9.78
CA ASN A 184 -13.93 -2.61 -11.16
C ASN A 184 -12.50 -2.96 -11.58
N GLN A 185 -11.50 -2.19 -11.13
CA GLN A 185 -10.10 -2.42 -11.45
C GLN A 185 -9.52 -3.64 -10.74
N LEU A 186 -10.17 -4.08 -9.66
CA LEU A 186 -9.72 -5.21 -8.84
C LEU A 186 -10.24 -6.57 -9.32
N LYS A 187 -11.25 -6.62 -10.22
CA LYS A 187 -11.92 -7.86 -10.65
C LYS A 187 -11.01 -8.91 -11.28
N GLN A 188 -9.86 -8.50 -11.78
CA GLN A 188 -8.88 -9.40 -12.43
C GLN A 188 -7.95 -10.10 -11.43
N PHE A 189 -7.99 -9.73 -10.15
CA PHE A 189 -7.12 -10.27 -9.11
C PHE A 189 -7.89 -11.20 -8.17
N ASP A 190 -7.17 -12.12 -7.53
CA ASP A 190 -7.73 -12.94 -6.46
C ASP A 190 -7.79 -12.13 -5.16
N LEU A 191 -9.00 -11.89 -4.66
CA LEU A 191 -9.25 -10.95 -3.56
C LEU A 191 -9.70 -11.66 -2.28
N ASN A 192 -9.23 -11.14 -1.15
CA ASN A 192 -9.80 -11.34 0.17
C ASN A 192 -10.47 -10.04 0.60
N LEU A 193 -11.80 -10.00 0.57
CA LEU A 193 -12.57 -8.80 0.91
C LEU A 193 -12.84 -8.73 2.40
N ILE A 194 -12.50 -7.61 3.03
CA ILE A 194 -12.66 -7.34 4.46
C ILE A 194 -13.59 -6.13 4.59
N ALA A 195 -14.77 -6.33 5.15
CA ALA A 195 -15.75 -5.27 5.35
C ALA A 195 -15.62 -4.64 6.75
N LEU A 196 -15.67 -3.30 6.81
CA LEU A 196 -15.76 -2.49 8.02
C LEU A 196 -17.13 -1.81 8.11
#